data_121de17988bce16c2d65265f80263d16
#
_entry.id   121de17988bce16c2d65265f80263d16
#
_cell.length_a   1.000
_cell.length_b   1.000
_cell.length_c   1.000
_cell.angle_alpha   90.00
_cell.angle_beta   90.00
_cell.angle_gamma   90.00
#
_symmetry.space_group_name_H-M   'P 1'
#
loop_
_entity.id
_entity.type
_entity.pdbx_description
1 polymer ?
#
loop_
_entity_poly.entity_id
_entity_poly.type
_entity_poly.pdbx_seq_one_letter_code
_entity_poly.pdbx_strand_id
1 'polypeptide(L)'
;ELGHFVLDHQVNNIYRAERRAKRAAFWADVFATTASAALDVAYWDDNEDAYAVSLVADIGAIASLLSIPATDRLGMKYKTSQEISSDRLARQLLAFKGYNPDGIASALSKIIGYYNLHQRNKDIPRYGSIGDLQKRIEKAGESHSLSARPYLRTTSDVVSFNASMNYANKRYKETARLIRKNIDNRLATDNDYIILVKAEMALSNTEEVNNRCLAMLDKAQEMAGTSPNLDIYKQKILLLMRMNKQAQATDILKEYIILLSAYEGQGIEGTEKEWTNKEIGWANQMLDRISRI
;
A
#
# COMPACT_ATOMS: atom_id res chain seq x y z
N GLU A 1 12.57 -8.67 3.18
CA GLU A 1 12.55 -9.56 1.99
C GLU A 1 13.73 -9.30 1.06
N LEU A 2 13.98 -8.04 0.64
CA LEU A 2 15.13 -7.71 -0.22
C LEU A 2 16.47 -8.20 0.37
N GLY A 3 16.65 -8.04 1.68
CA GLY A 3 17.84 -8.53 2.38
C GLY A 3 18.00 -10.05 2.30
N HIS A 4 16.92 -10.81 2.38
CA HIS A 4 16.96 -12.27 2.22
C HIS A 4 17.33 -12.69 0.79
N PHE A 5 16.83 -11.95 -0.21
CA PHE A 5 17.17 -12.16 -1.61
C PHE A 5 18.66 -11.91 -1.87
N VAL A 6 19.18 -10.75 -1.47
CA VAL A 6 20.58 -10.36 -1.68
C VAL A 6 21.57 -11.29 -0.96
N LEU A 7 21.18 -11.83 0.20
CA LEU A 7 21.99 -12.79 0.97
C LEU A 7 21.77 -14.26 0.58
N ASP A 8 21.03 -14.52 -0.49
CA ASP A 8 20.71 -15.87 -1.00
C ASP A 8 20.11 -16.81 0.09
N HIS A 9 19.45 -16.25 1.09
CA HIS A 9 18.93 -17.04 2.20
C HIS A 9 17.92 -18.10 1.75
N GLN A 10 17.09 -17.77 0.78
CA GLN A 10 16.06 -18.66 0.25
C GLN A 10 16.72 -19.80 -0.54
N VAL A 11 17.63 -19.47 -1.45
CA VAL A 11 18.38 -20.45 -2.25
C VAL A 11 19.16 -21.40 -1.35
N ASN A 12 19.85 -20.87 -0.36
CA ASN A 12 20.60 -21.66 0.61
C ASN A 12 19.69 -22.59 1.44
N ASN A 13 18.49 -22.16 1.78
CA ASN A 13 17.54 -22.98 2.53
C ASN A 13 16.97 -24.10 1.66
N ILE A 14 16.63 -23.83 0.39
CA ILE A 14 16.17 -24.82 -0.57
C ILE A 14 17.29 -25.85 -0.81
N TYR A 15 18.50 -25.41 -1.08
CA TYR A 15 19.65 -26.29 -1.32
C TYR A 15 19.96 -27.18 -0.10
N ARG A 16 19.84 -26.66 1.11
CA ARG A 16 19.99 -27.46 2.34
C ARG A 16 18.85 -28.46 2.54
N ALA A 17 17.62 -28.07 2.20
CA ALA A 17 16.46 -28.95 2.27
C ALA A 17 16.61 -30.11 1.27
N GLU A 18 17.01 -29.82 0.02
CA GLU A 18 17.29 -30.79 -1.02
C GLU A 18 18.40 -31.78 -0.60
N ARG A 19 19.54 -31.26 -0.07
CA ARG A 19 20.60 -32.12 0.45
C ARG A 19 20.14 -33.03 1.58
N ARG A 20 19.23 -32.56 2.46
CA ARG A 20 18.66 -33.40 3.52
C ARG A 20 17.75 -34.48 2.93
N ALA A 21 16.90 -34.11 1.96
CA ALA A 21 16.03 -35.04 1.27
C ALA A 21 16.83 -36.12 0.54
N LYS A 22 17.88 -35.74 -0.21
CA LYS A 22 18.79 -36.69 -0.87
C LYS A 22 19.53 -37.61 0.10
N ARG A 23 19.96 -37.09 1.26
CA ARG A 23 20.54 -37.91 2.32
C ARG A 23 19.51 -38.85 2.96
N ALA A 24 18.30 -38.38 3.22
CA ALA A 24 17.23 -39.21 3.76
C ALA A 24 16.83 -40.31 2.77
N ALA A 25 16.71 -39.97 1.49
CA ALA A 25 16.47 -40.95 0.42
C ALA A 25 17.60 -41.96 0.31
N PHE A 26 18.87 -41.54 0.32
CA PHE A 26 20.02 -42.43 0.35
C PHE A 26 20.00 -43.41 1.54
N TRP A 27 19.72 -42.93 2.74
CA TRP A 27 19.63 -43.79 3.92
C TRP A 27 18.39 -44.69 3.88
N ALA A 28 17.26 -44.20 3.33
CA ALA A 28 16.07 -45.02 3.13
C ALA A 28 16.38 -46.17 2.13
N ASP A 29 17.12 -45.88 1.06
CA ASP A 29 17.54 -46.87 0.07
C ASP A 29 18.52 -47.91 0.63
N VAL A 30 19.45 -47.48 1.50
CA VAL A 30 20.38 -48.36 2.21
C VAL A 30 19.64 -49.29 3.19
N PHE A 31 18.52 -48.83 3.79
CA PHE A 31 17.74 -49.62 4.74
C PHE A 31 16.55 -50.36 4.12
N ALA A 32 16.11 -49.97 2.91
CA ALA A 32 14.98 -50.60 2.22
C ALA A 32 15.46 -51.51 1.09
N THR A 33 15.99 -52.66 1.44
CA THR A 33 16.44 -53.70 0.49
C THR A 33 15.31 -54.32 -0.32
N THR A 34 14.09 -53.88 -0.25
CA THR A 34 12.94 -54.51 -0.94
C THR A 34 11.90 -53.56 -1.55
N ALA A 35 12.00 -52.27 -1.41
CA ALA A 35 10.97 -51.34 -1.94
C ALA A 35 11.46 -50.39 -3.07
N SER A 36 12.70 -50.47 -3.50
CA SER A 36 13.36 -49.53 -4.42
C SER A 36 12.95 -49.64 -5.88
N ALA A 37 12.33 -50.73 -6.30
CA ALA A 37 12.05 -50.98 -7.72
C ALA A 37 10.95 -50.07 -8.33
N ALA A 38 10.16 -49.38 -7.55
CA ALA A 38 9.06 -48.56 -8.07
C ALA A 38 9.40 -47.06 -8.24
N LEU A 39 10.46 -46.58 -7.59
CA LEU A 39 10.88 -45.17 -7.68
C LEU A 39 12.02 -44.96 -8.69
N ASP A 40 12.80 -45.99 -8.99
CA ASP A 40 13.91 -45.94 -9.96
C ASP A 40 13.46 -45.83 -11.43
N VAL A 41 12.25 -46.29 -11.76
CA VAL A 41 11.75 -46.29 -13.15
C VAL A 41 11.37 -44.89 -13.66
N ALA A 42 11.15 -43.95 -12.79
CA ALA A 42 10.74 -42.59 -13.17
C ALA A 42 11.90 -41.60 -13.37
N TYR A 43 13.13 -41.98 -12.97
CA TYR A 43 14.26 -41.01 -12.91
C TYR A 43 15.43 -41.30 -13.85
N TRP A 44 15.49 -42.48 -14.49
CA TRP A 44 16.68 -42.91 -15.26
C TRP A 44 16.33 -43.59 -16.60
N ASP A 45 15.49 -42.94 -17.41
CA ASP A 45 15.41 -43.33 -18.81
C ASP A 45 16.17 -42.29 -19.64
N ASP A 46 17.19 -42.72 -20.39
CA ASP A 46 18.14 -41.91 -21.19
C ASP A 46 17.49 -41.16 -22.36
N ASN A 47 16.26 -40.69 -22.21
CA ASN A 47 15.56 -39.95 -23.23
C ASN A 47 15.58 -38.43 -22.87
N GLU A 48 15.99 -37.58 -23.81
CA GLU A 48 16.03 -36.13 -23.67
C GLU A 48 14.66 -35.55 -23.24
N ASP A 49 13.58 -36.22 -23.60
CA ASP A 49 12.21 -35.89 -23.16
C ASP A 49 11.98 -36.18 -21.67
N ALA A 50 12.65 -37.16 -21.08
CA ALA A 50 12.55 -37.46 -19.65
C ALA A 50 13.26 -36.40 -18.82
N TYR A 51 14.34 -35.79 -19.32
CA TYR A 51 14.99 -34.65 -18.64
C TYR A 51 14.13 -33.41 -18.63
N ALA A 52 13.43 -33.11 -19.73
CA ALA A 52 12.48 -31.99 -19.79
C ALA A 52 11.27 -32.22 -18.87
N VAL A 53 10.75 -33.45 -18.82
CA VAL A 53 9.63 -33.82 -17.91
C VAL A 53 10.08 -33.77 -16.45
N SER A 54 11.30 -34.20 -16.11
CA SER A 54 11.87 -34.12 -14.79
C SER A 54 12.07 -32.65 -14.36
N LEU A 55 12.59 -31.81 -15.26
CA LEU A 55 12.77 -30.38 -15.01
C LEU A 55 11.42 -29.65 -14.81
N VAL A 56 10.40 -30.00 -15.61
CA VAL A 56 9.05 -29.48 -15.46
C VAL A 56 8.38 -29.97 -14.17
N ALA A 57 8.61 -31.25 -13.80
CA ALA A 57 8.13 -31.79 -12.52
C ALA A 57 8.84 -31.15 -11.34
N ASP A 58 10.15 -30.88 -11.42
CA ASP A 58 10.91 -30.16 -10.39
C ASP A 58 10.48 -28.71 -10.28
N ILE A 59 10.25 -28.02 -11.41
CA ILE A 59 9.69 -26.66 -11.44
C ILE A 59 8.25 -26.67 -10.92
N GLY A 60 7.44 -27.66 -11.30
CA GLY A 60 6.08 -27.83 -10.80
C GLY A 60 6.04 -28.15 -9.30
N ALA A 61 6.96 -28.96 -8.82
CA ALA A 61 7.14 -29.23 -7.39
C ALA A 61 7.58 -27.96 -6.65
N ILE A 62 8.56 -27.21 -7.18
CA ILE A 62 8.99 -25.93 -6.60
C ILE A 62 7.85 -24.92 -6.65
N ALA A 63 7.10 -24.82 -7.74
CA ALA A 63 5.95 -23.92 -7.86
C ALA A 63 4.82 -24.32 -6.91
N SER A 64 4.53 -25.62 -6.76
CA SER A 64 3.56 -26.10 -5.79
C SER A 64 4.02 -25.86 -4.34
N LEU A 65 5.31 -25.94 -4.10
CA LEU A 65 5.95 -25.66 -2.83
C LEU A 65 5.94 -24.16 -2.50
N LEU A 66 6.04 -23.30 -3.52
CA LEU A 66 5.89 -21.83 -3.37
C LEU A 66 4.43 -21.39 -3.25
N SER A 67 3.49 -22.15 -3.79
CA SER A 67 2.05 -21.88 -3.69
C SER A 67 1.43 -22.37 -2.38
N ILE A 68 2.16 -23.17 -1.60
CA ILE A 68 1.69 -23.64 -0.32
C ILE A 68 1.86 -22.50 0.71
N PRO A 69 0.77 -22.02 1.38
CA PRO A 69 0.87 -20.99 2.43
C PRO A 69 1.55 -21.51 3.70
N ALA A 70 2.29 -22.59 3.60
CA ALA A 70 3.02 -23.22 4.67
C ALA A 70 4.52 -22.99 4.50
N THR A 71 4.98 -21.79 4.89
CA THR A 71 6.38 -21.59 5.29
C THR A 71 6.89 -22.69 6.23
N ASP A 72 5.98 -23.47 6.82
CA ASP A 72 6.28 -24.59 7.69
C ASP A 72 6.61 -25.91 6.94
N ARG A 73 6.14 -26.09 5.71
CA ARG A 73 6.27 -27.39 5.00
C ARG A 73 7.62 -27.65 4.37
N LEU A 74 8.44 -26.60 4.16
CA LEU A 74 9.72 -26.75 3.45
C LEU A 74 10.95 -26.36 4.26
N GLY A 75 10.81 -26.08 5.56
CA GLY A 75 11.92 -25.49 6.30
C GLY A 75 12.35 -24.15 5.69
N MET A 76 11.46 -23.47 4.98
CA MET A 76 11.65 -22.12 4.44
C MET A 76 11.50 -21.05 5.51
N LYS A 77 11.26 -21.45 6.75
CA LYS A 77 11.33 -20.53 7.87
C LYS A 77 12.78 -20.08 7.99
N TYR A 78 13.00 -18.81 7.78
CA TYR A 78 14.34 -18.23 8.01
C TYR A 78 14.71 -18.43 9.48
N LYS A 79 15.97 -18.78 9.71
CA LYS A 79 16.49 -18.83 11.07
C LYS A 79 16.60 -17.40 11.60
N THR A 80 16.43 -17.22 12.91
CA THR A 80 16.59 -15.90 13.56
C THR A 80 17.91 -15.21 13.18
N SER A 81 18.99 -15.98 12.99
CA SER A 81 20.27 -15.44 12.50
C SER A 81 20.22 -14.90 11.07
N GLN A 82 19.45 -15.53 10.18
CA GLN A 82 19.24 -15.08 8.81
C GLN A 82 18.38 -13.82 8.77
N GLU A 83 17.35 -13.75 9.63
CA GLU A 83 16.53 -12.57 9.82
C GLU A 83 17.37 -11.39 10.32
N ILE A 84 18.23 -11.59 11.33
CA ILE A 84 19.11 -10.56 11.87
C ILE A 84 20.12 -10.07 10.79
N SER A 85 20.68 -10.97 9.97
CA SER A 85 21.60 -10.56 8.90
C SER A 85 20.89 -9.78 7.81
N SER A 86 19.66 -10.17 7.46
CA SER A 86 18.80 -9.45 6.53
C SER A 86 18.43 -8.06 7.06
N ASP A 87 18.07 -7.95 8.34
CA ASP A 87 17.78 -6.66 8.99
C ASP A 87 19.00 -5.74 8.99
N ARG A 88 20.20 -6.30 9.24
CA ARG A 88 21.45 -5.52 9.19
C ARG A 88 21.70 -4.94 7.80
N LEU A 89 21.56 -5.76 6.75
CA LEU A 89 21.70 -5.30 5.38
C LEU A 89 20.66 -4.25 5.03
N ALA A 90 19.40 -4.48 5.40
CA ALA A 90 18.31 -3.53 5.17
C ALA A 90 18.58 -2.18 5.86
N ARG A 91 19.11 -2.17 7.09
CA ARG A 91 19.55 -0.95 7.78
C ARG A 91 20.63 -0.20 7.02
N GLN A 92 21.64 -0.92 6.52
CA GLN A 92 22.71 -0.32 5.72
C GLN A 92 22.15 0.32 4.44
N LEU A 93 21.25 -0.36 3.75
CA LEU A 93 20.61 0.16 2.54
C LEU A 93 19.73 1.37 2.82
N LEU A 94 18.97 1.36 3.92
CA LEU A 94 18.18 2.51 4.35
C LEU A 94 19.07 3.72 4.65
N ALA A 95 20.14 3.51 5.43
CA ALA A 95 21.09 4.57 5.75
C ALA A 95 21.77 5.13 4.48
N PHE A 96 22.20 4.26 3.56
CA PHE A 96 22.82 4.66 2.30
C PHE A 96 21.88 5.51 1.43
N LYS A 97 20.58 5.24 1.48
CA LYS A 97 19.54 6.00 0.77
C LYS A 97 19.00 7.20 1.55
N GLY A 98 19.56 7.50 2.72
CA GLY A 98 19.13 8.62 3.57
C GLY A 98 17.80 8.37 4.29
N TYR A 99 17.33 7.12 4.35
CA TYR A 99 16.16 6.73 5.15
C TYR A 99 16.58 6.39 6.58
N ASN A 100 15.60 6.45 7.50
CA ASN A 100 15.84 6.09 8.88
C ASN A 100 16.06 4.57 9.03
N PRO A 101 17.27 4.11 9.41
CA PRO A 101 17.55 2.69 9.63
C PRO A 101 16.78 2.08 10.81
N ASP A 102 16.30 2.90 11.76
CA ASP A 102 15.50 2.45 12.91
C ASP A 102 14.07 2.08 12.52
N GLY A 103 13.67 2.37 11.29
CA GLY A 103 12.38 1.96 10.73
C GLY A 103 12.13 0.46 10.85
N ILE A 104 13.18 -0.36 10.82
CA ILE A 104 13.08 -1.82 10.97
C ILE A 104 12.63 -2.18 12.39
N ALA A 105 13.30 -1.67 13.42
CA ALA A 105 12.93 -1.91 14.81
C ALA A 105 11.50 -1.41 15.10
N SER A 106 11.15 -0.22 14.59
CA SER A 106 9.81 0.34 14.69
C SER A 106 8.75 -0.54 14.00
N ALA A 107 9.05 -1.08 12.81
CA ALA A 107 8.14 -1.97 12.11
C ALA A 107 7.92 -3.28 12.87
N LEU A 108 8.98 -3.91 13.38
CA LEU A 108 8.90 -5.12 14.18
C LEU A 108 8.09 -4.89 15.47
N SER A 109 8.31 -3.76 16.15
CA SER A 109 7.54 -3.38 17.34
C SER A 109 6.06 -3.21 17.04
N LYS A 110 5.71 -2.62 15.88
CA LYS A 110 4.31 -2.49 15.44
C LYS A 110 3.68 -3.84 15.11
N ILE A 111 4.45 -4.77 14.55
CA ILE A 111 3.97 -6.15 14.30
C ILE A 111 3.63 -6.81 15.62
N ILE A 112 4.52 -6.76 16.62
CA ILE A 112 4.25 -7.31 17.97
C ILE A 112 2.99 -6.66 18.56
N GLY A 113 2.89 -5.33 18.53
CA GLY A 113 1.73 -4.59 19.03
C GLY A 113 0.44 -5.01 18.34
N TYR A 114 0.44 -5.18 17.02
CA TYR A 114 -0.73 -5.64 16.25
C TYR A 114 -1.19 -7.03 16.68
N TYR A 115 -0.26 -7.99 16.80
CA TYR A 115 -0.60 -9.36 17.20
C TYR A 115 -1.13 -9.43 18.62
N ASN A 116 -0.53 -8.66 19.55
CA ASN A 116 -1.01 -8.60 20.93
C ASN A 116 -2.43 -7.98 20.99
N LEU A 117 -2.68 -6.90 20.27
CA LEU A 117 -3.97 -6.22 20.26
C LEU A 117 -5.10 -7.11 19.70
N HIS A 118 -4.80 -7.89 18.68
CA HIS A 118 -5.80 -8.74 18.01
C HIS A 118 -5.81 -10.19 18.51
N GLN A 119 -5.07 -10.51 19.57
CA GLN A 119 -4.93 -11.87 20.13
C GLN A 119 -4.53 -12.92 19.07
N ARG A 120 -3.83 -12.51 18.01
CA ARG A 120 -3.42 -13.35 16.88
C ARG A 120 -2.04 -13.98 17.06
N ASN A 121 -1.66 -14.26 18.31
CA ASN A 121 -0.34 -14.81 18.62
C ASN A 121 -0.08 -16.18 17.94
N LYS A 122 -1.13 -16.88 17.52
CA LYS A 122 -1.04 -18.12 16.74
C LYS A 122 -0.53 -17.92 15.31
N ASP A 123 -0.67 -16.69 14.76
CA ASP A 123 -0.25 -16.34 13.40
C ASP A 123 1.22 -15.85 13.34
N ILE A 124 1.84 -15.65 14.51
CA ILE A 124 3.25 -15.22 14.65
C ILE A 124 4.27 -16.19 14.03
N PRO A 125 4.02 -17.53 13.93
CA PRO A 125 4.99 -18.43 13.31
C PRO A 125 5.50 -17.99 11.94
N ARG A 126 4.74 -17.15 11.23
CA ARG A 126 5.13 -16.58 9.93
C ARG A 126 6.35 -15.66 10.03
N TYR A 127 6.55 -14.98 11.17
CA TYR A 127 7.62 -13.98 11.39
C TYR A 127 8.59 -14.41 12.49
N GLY A 128 8.46 -15.61 13.04
CA GLY A 128 9.18 -16.06 14.22
C GLY A 128 8.32 -15.92 15.49
N SER A 129 8.86 -16.32 16.62
CA SER A 129 8.22 -16.10 17.93
C SER A 129 8.32 -14.62 18.34
N ILE A 130 7.49 -14.18 19.30
CA ILE A 130 7.64 -12.83 19.90
C ILE A 130 9.07 -12.63 20.41
N GLY A 131 9.65 -13.65 21.04
CA GLY A 131 11.03 -13.61 21.51
C GLY A 131 12.06 -13.45 20.38
N ASP A 132 11.81 -14.04 19.20
CA ASP A 132 12.68 -13.83 18.03
C ASP A 132 12.55 -12.41 17.49
N LEU A 133 11.34 -11.85 17.43
CA LEU A 133 11.12 -10.46 17.02
C LEU A 133 11.77 -9.48 18.01
N GLN A 134 11.68 -9.76 19.31
CA GLN A 134 12.35 -8.94 20.33
C GLN A 134 13.88 -8.98 20.18
N LYS A 135 14.47 -10.17 19.97
CA LYS A 135 15.91 -10.31 19.69
C LYS A 135 16.34 -9.53 18.43
N ARG A 136 15.50 -9.52 17.38
CA ARG A 136 15.76 -8.75 16.18
C ARG A 136 15.76 -7.24 16.46
N ILE A 137 14.80 -6.76 17.27
CA ILE A 137 14.74 -5.36 17.72
C ILE A 137 15.98 -4.98 18.51
N GLU A 138 16.37 -5.81 19.49
CA GLU A 138 17.59 -5.59 20.29
C GLU A 138 18.85 -5.54 19.42
N LYS A 139 18.98 -6.47 18.46
CA LYS A 139 20.12 -6.53 17.53
C LYS A 139 20.09 -5.45 16.45
N ALA A 140 18.94 -4.80 16.23
CA ALA A 140 18.86 -3.63 15.38
C ALA A 140 19.69 -2.44 15.90
N GLY A 141 20.10 -2.46 17.18
CA GLY A 141 21.00 -1.47 17.79
C GLY A 141 20.29 -0.17 18.16
N GLU A 142 21.05 0.74 18.75
CA GLU A 142 20.56 2.02 19.22
C GLU A 142 20.08 2.91 18.07
N SER A 143 19.06 3.69 18.36
CA SER A 143 18.42 4.64 17.44
C SER A 143 19.41 5.73 17.02
N HIS A 144 19.60 5.85 15.71
CA HIS A 144 20.20 7.04 15.13
C HIS A 144 19.04 7.89 14.62
N SER A 145 18.83 9.06 15.20
CA SER A 145 17.69 9.94 14.89
C SER A 145 17.80 10.56 13.49
N LEU A 146 17.72 9.71 12.46
CA LEU A 146 17.53 10.18 11.10
C LEU A 146 16.06 10.54 10.90
N SER A 147 15.83 11.67 10.25
CA SER A 147 14.49 12.14 9.94
C SER A 147 13.72 11.12 9.11
N ALA A 148 12.47 10.84 9.50
CA ALA A 148 11.56 10.03 8.69
C ALA A 148 11.06 10.77 7.42
N ARG A 149 11.39 12.06 7.28
CA ARG A 149 10.86 12.93 6.22
C ARG A 149 11.13 12.44 4.79
N PRO A 150 12.32 11.91 4.41
CA PRO A 150 12.52 11.35 3.07
C PRO A 150 11.56 10.20 2.76
N TYR A 151 11.35 9.28 3.70
CA TYR A 151 10.40 8.19 3.55
C TYR A 151 8.96 8.70 3.42
N LEU A 152 8.55 9.61 4.30
CA LEU A 152 7.20 10.19 4.28
C LEU A 152 6.94 10.91 2.96
N ARG A 153 7.92 11.67 2.43
CA ARG A 153 7.82 12.34 1.13
C ARG A 153 7.66 11.33 -0.01
N THR A 154 8.47 10.27 -0.04
CA THR A 154 8.40 9.25 -1.10
C THR A 154 7.09 8.48 -1.06
N THR A 155 6.48 8.33 0.11
CA THR A 155 5.24 7.55 0.29
C THR A 155 3.97 8.39 0.27
N SER A 156 4.06 9.73 0.26
CA SER A 156 2.88 10.61 0.31
C SER A 156 1.91 10.36 -0.84
N ASP A 157 2.40 10.20 -2.07
CA ASP A 157 1.56 9.93 -3.24
C ASP A 157 0.86 8.57 -3.15
N VAL A 158 1.55 7.57 -2.60
CA VAL A 158 0.94 6.24 -2.33
C VAL A 158 -0.16 6.35 -1.28
N VAL A 159 0.02 7.18 -0.25
CA VAL A 159 -1.00 7.45 0.77
C VAL A 159 -2.21 8.12 0.13
N SER A 160 -2.02 9.14 -0.71
CA SER A 160 -3.09 9.84 -1.45
C SER A 160 -3.83 8.90 -2.39
N PHE A 161 -3.10 8.08 -3.16
CA PHE A 161 -3.71 7.06 -4.02
C PHE A 161 -4.56 6.06 -3.24
N ASN A 162 -4.04 5.50 -2.15
CA ASN A 162 -4.77 4.57 -1.32
C ASN A 162 -6.01 5.22 -0.66
N ALA A 163 -5.93 6.49 -0.31
CA ALA A 163 -7.08 7.24 0.20
C ALA A 163 -8.15 7.40 -0.87
N SER A 164 -7.78 7.73 -2.10
CA SER A 164 -8.71 7.81 -3.25
C SER A 164 -9.40 6.47 -3.50
N MET A 165 -8.66 5.36 -3.47
CA MET A 165 -9.22 4.02 -3.61
C MET A 165 -10.17 3.66 -2.46
N ASN A 166 -9.84 4.04 -1.22
CA ASN A 166 -10.76 3.84 -0.10
C ASN A 166 -12.03 4.70 -0.23
N TYR A 167 -11.91 5.93 -0.73
CA TYR A 167 -13.07 6.78 -1.01
C TYR A 167 -13.98 6.14 -2.07
N ALA A 168 -13.43 5.68 -3.19
CA ALA A 168 -14.19 4.99 -4.24
C ALA A 168 -14.93 3.76 -3.71
N ASN A 169 -14.33 3.06 -2.74
CA ASN A 169 -14.93 1.91 -2.04
C ASN A 169 -15.82 2.31 -0.85
N LYS A 170 -16.20 3.60 -0.70
CA LYS A 170 -17.05 4.14 0.37
C LYS A 170 -16.48 3.93 1.79
N ARG A 171 -15.17 3.71 1.92
CA ARG A 171 -14.48 3.56 3.22
C ARG A 171 -14.02 4.93 3.74
N TYR A 172 -14.97 5.83 3.98
CA TYR A 172 -14.73 7.25 4.27
C TYR A 172 -13.89 7.48 5.53
N LYS A 173 -14.08 6.68 6.58
CA LYS A 173 -13.26 6.77 7.81
C LYS A 173 -11.78 6.49 7.53
N GLU A 174 -11.49 5.45 6.75
CA GLU A 174 -10.12 5.09 6.36
C GLU A 174 -9.51 6.13 5.42
N THR A 175 -10.31 6.68 4.49
CA THR A 175 -9.91 7.80 3.62
C THR A 175 -9.44 8.98 4.47
N ALA A 176 -10.28 9.45 5.41
CA ALA A 176 -9.94 10.57 6.28
C ALA A 176 -8.68 10.29 7.12
N ARG A 177 -8.54 9.07 7.66
CA ARG A 177 -7.38 8.66 8.44
C ARG A 177 -6.07 8.70 7.62
N LEU A 178 -6.12 8.26 6.36
CA LEU A 178 -4.95 8.26 5.48
C LEU A 178 -4.55 9.69 5.09
N ILE A 179 -5.49 10.52 4.65
CA ILE A 179 -5.18 11.89 4.23
C ILE A 179 -4.63 12.73 5.39
N ARG A 180 -5.17 12.58 6.60
CA ARG A 180 -4.64 13.28 7.78
C ARG A 180 -3.15 13.01 8.00
N LYS A 181 -2.63 11.83 7.65
CA LYS A 181 -1.19 11.56 7.74
C LYS A 181 -0.37 12.50 6.84
N ASN A 182 -0.83 12.75 5.61
CA ASN A 182 -0.15 13.69 4.70
C ASN A 182 -0.26 15.13 5.24
N ILE A 183 -1.42 15.51 5.75
CA ILE A 183 -1.64 16.85 6.36
C ILE A 183 -0.72 17.06 7.56
N ASP A 184 -0.70 16.11 8.50
CA ASP A 184 0.09 16.19 9.74
C ASP A 184 1.60 16.27 9.43
N ASN A 185 2.03 15.63 8.34
CA ASN A 185 3.42 15.65 7.88
C ASN A 185 3.71 16.83 6.92
N ARG A 186 2.75 17.70 6.62
CA ARG A 186 2.87 18.82 5.66
C ARG A 186 3.29 18.36 4.26
N LEU A 187 2.68 17.27 3.82
CA LEU A 187 2.91 16.64 2.50
C LEU A 187 1.61 16.53 1.69
N ALA A 188 0.51 17.03 2.23
CA ALA A 188 -0.78 17.01 1.54
C ALA A 188 -0.77 17.96 0.33
N THR A 189 -1.47 17.55 -0.71
CA THR A 189 -1.77 18.35 -1.90
C THR A 189 -3.18 18.97 -1.78
N ASP A 190 -3.52 19.88 -2.69
CA ASP A 190 -4.89 20.41 -2.83
C ASP A 190 -5.91 19.27 -3.04
N ASN A 191 -5.57 18.27 -3.86
CA ASN A 191 -6.40 17.09 -4.08
C ASN A 191 -6.61 16.25 -2.80
N ASP A 192 -5.63 16.17 -1.92
CA ASP A 192 -5.79 15.51 -0.63
C ASP A 192 -6.86 16.19 0.22
N TYR A 193 -6.86 17.52 0.27
CA TYR A 193 -7.89 18.28 0.99
C TYR A 193 -9.28 18.06 0.37
N ILE A 194 -9.39 18.04 -0.96
CA ILE A 194 -10.66 17.75 -1.65
C ILE A 194 -11.20 16.37 -1.28
N ILE A 195 -10.36 15.35 -1.32
CA ILE A 195 -10.75 13.97 -0.98
C ILE A 195 -11.17 13.87 0.51
N LEU A 196 -10.44 14.56 1.40
CA LEU A 196 -10.81 14.62 2.81
C LEU A 196 -12.17 15.27 3.02
N VAL A 197 -12.42 16.40 2.36
CA VAL A 197 -13.73 17.08 2.42
C VAL A 197 -14.84 16.17 1.91
N LYS A 198 -14.66 15.52 0.75
CA LYS A 198 -15.64 14.56 0.21
C LYS A 198 -15.94 13.44 1.22
N ALA A 199 -14.92 12.92 1.91
CA ALA A 199 -15.09 11.87 2.92
C ALA A 199 -15.79 12.39 4.20
N GLU A 200 -15.39 13.56 4.70
CA GLU A 200 -16.01 14.18 5.89
C GLU A 200 -17.49 14.52 5.65
N MET A 201 -17.80 15.07 4.47
CA MET A 201 -19.18 15.34 4.05
C MET A 201 -20.03 14.08 3.98
N ALA A 202 -19.44 12.95 3.58
CA ALA A 202 -20.15 11.67 3.55
C ALA A 202 -20.37 11.06 4.95
N LEU A 203 -19.51 11.38 5.91
CA LEU A 203 -19.56 10.87 7.28
C LEU A 203 -20.52 11.64 8.18
N SER A 204 -20.66 12.96 8.00
CA SER A 204 -21.40 13.82 8.93
C SER A 204 -21.96 15.05 8.23
N ASN A 205 -23.11 15.55 8.74
CA ASN A 205 -23.76 16.79 8.28
C ASN A 205 -23.98 17.78 9.44
N THR A 206 -23.04 17.88 10.35
CA THR A 206 -23.10 18.90 11.41
C THR A 206 -22.53 20.22 10.91
N GLU A 207 -22.99 21.32 11.47
CA GLU A 207 -22.50 22.66 11.15
C GLU A 207 -20.98 22.77 11.39
N GLU A 208 -20.48 22.20 12.48
CA GLU A 208 -19.05 22.16 12.80
C GLU A 208 -18.24 21.48 11.70
N VAL A 209 -18.69 20.30 11.23
CA VAL A 209 -18.02 19.57 10.15
C VAL A 209 -18.08 20.37 8.84
N ASN A 210 -19.21 20.97 8.53
CA ASN A 210 -19.36 21.77 7.30
C ASN A 210 -18.45 23.00 7.32
N ASN A 211 -18.36 23.73 8.46
CA ASN A 211 -17.44 24.86 8.58
C ASN A 211 -15.98 24.43 8.46
N ARG A 212 -15.60 23.31 9.08
CA ARG A 212 -14.25 22.73 8.93
C ARG A 212 -13.95 22.34 7.46
N CYS A 213 -14.91 21.72 6.78
CA CYS A 213 -14.80 21.39 5.36
C CYS A 213 -14.59 22.64 4.49
N LEU A 214 -15.29 23.74 4.78
CA LEU A 214 -15.13 24.99 4.05
C LEU A 214 -13.70 25.53 4.23
N ALA A 215 -13.20 25.59 5.45
CA ALA A 215 -11.82 26.00 5.72
C ALA A 215 -10.77 25.11 5.04
N MET A 216 -11.04 23.80 4.93
CA MET A 216 -10.16 22.88 4.19
C MET A 216 -10.17 23.14 2.69
N LEU A 217 -11.31 23.51 2.08
CA LEU A 217 -11.40 23.90 0.67
C LEU A 217 -10.73 25.25 0.41
N ASP A 218 -10.79 26.20 1.36
CA ASP A 218 -10.05 27.46 1.26
C ASP A 218 -8.54 27.17 1.27
N LYS A 219 -8.09 26.28 2.12
CA LYS A 219 -6.71 25.83 2.18
C LYS A 219 -6.25 25.15 0.88
N ALA A 220 -7.10 24.29 0.30
CA ALA A 220 -6.85 23.67 -0.98
C ALA A 220 -6.70 24.73 -2.09
N GLN A 221 -7.52 25.76 -2.08
CA GLN A 221 -7.47 26.86 -3.06
C GLN A 221 -6.18 27.69 -2.95
N GLU A 222 -5.73 27.98 -1.71
CA GLU A 222 -4.43 28.63 -1.49
C GLU A 222 -3.28 27.79 -2.05
N MET A 223 -3.35 26.45 -1.93
CA MET A 223 -2.31 25.53 -2.41
C MET A 223 -2.31 25.37 -3.92
N ALA A 224 -3.48 25.44 -4.57
CA ALA A 224 -3.61 25.37 -6.03
C ALA A 224 -2.97 26.61 -6.72
N GLY A 225 -2.81 27.72 -6.01
CA GLY A 225 -2.12 28.93 -6.50
C GLY A 225 -2.81 29.54 -7.74
N THR A 226 -2.04 29.75 -8.79
CA THR A 226 -2.53 30.39 -10.03
C THR A 226 -3.25 29.44 -10.99
N SER A 227 -3.14 28.14 -10.77
CA SER A 227 -3.83 27.14 -11.60
C SER A 227 -5.10 26.66 -10.86
N PRO A 228 -6.29 27.12 -11.25
CA PRO A 228 -7.51 26.80 -10.53
C PRO A 228 -7.83 25.30 -10.60
N ASN A 229 -7.99 24.66 -9.46
CA ASN A 229 -8.50 23.30 -9.40
C ASN A 229 -10.03 23.32 -9.39
N LEU A 230 -10.64 22.97 -10.50
CA LEU A 230 -12.10 23.02 -10.72
C LEU A 230 -12.90 22.19 -9.71
N ASP A 231 -12.33 21.10 -9.19
CA ASP A 231 -12.96 20.29 -8.17
C ASP A 231 -13.17 21.04 -6.84
N ILE A 232 -12.31 22.01 -6.51
CA ILE A 232 -12.48 22.86 -5.32
C ILE A 232 -13.76 23.68 -5.41
N TYR A 233 -13.99 24.33 -6.54
CA TYR A 233 -15.19 25.12 -6.78
C TYR A 233 -16.44 24.28 -6.69
N LYS A 234 -16.45 23.11 -7.35
CA LYS A 234 -17.55 22.16 -7.29
C LYS A 234 -17.88 21.73 -5.85
N GLN A 235 -16.85 21.37 -5.07
CA GLN A 235 -17.05 20.96 -3.69
C GLN A 235 -17.52 22.12 -2.79
N LYS A 236 -17.04 23.37 -3.00
CA LYS A 236 -17.53 24.55 -2.30
C LYS A 236 -19.00 24.79 -2.59
N ILE A 237 -19.43 24.73 -3.84
CA ILE A 237 -20.84 24.89 -4.24
C ILE A 237 -21.70 23.84 -3.51
N LEU A 238 -21.35 22.56 -3.59
CA LEU A 238 -22.10 21.49 -2.93
C LEU A 238 -22.18 21.67 -1.40
N LEU A 239 -21.08 22.09 -0.79
CA LEU A 239 -21.01 22.34 0.65
C LEU A 239 -21.87 23.55 1.07
N LEU A 240 -21.80 24.67 0.35
CA LEU A 240 -22.58 25.86 0.62
C LEU A 240 -24.08 25.62 0.44
N MET A 241 -24.48 24.85 -0.56
CA MET A 241 -25.85 24.40 -0.75
C MET A 241 -26.32 23.54 0.44
N ARG A 242 -25.50 22.64 0.91
CA ARG A 242 -25.75 21.80 2.08
C ARG A 242 -25.91 22.64 3.36
N MET A 243 -25.21 23.79 3.44
CA MET A 243 -25.28 24.75 4.56
C MET A 243 -26.42 25.76 4.42
N ASN A 244 -27.26 25.64 3.39
CA ASN A 244 -28.31 26.62 3.02
C ASN A 244 -27.78 28.04 2.75
N LYS A 245 -26.50 28.19 2.36
CA LYS A 245 -25.84 29.46 1.99
C LYS A 245 -25.96 29.72 0.50
N GLN A 246 -27.19 29.82 0.01
CA GLN A 246 -27.50 29.89 -1.43
C GLN A 246 -26.87 31.07 -2.15
N ALA A 247 -26.85 32.27 -1.55
CA ALA A 247 -26.21 33.46 -2.15
C ALA A 247 -24.71 33.21 -2.41
N GLN A 248 -24.00 32.70 -1.41
CA GLN A 248 -22.58 32.36 -1.57
C GLN A 248 -22.34 31.24 -2.60
N ALA A 249 -23.21 30.23 -2.58
CA ALA A 249 -23.14 29.15 -3.59
C ALA A 249 -23.33 29.69 -5.01
N THR A 250 -24.23 30.66 -5.22
CA THR A 250 -24.48 31.33 -6.51
C THR A 250 -23.25 32.08 -7.01
N ASP A 251 -22.56 32.81 -6.13
CA ASP A 251 -21.37 33.58 -6.50
C ASP A 251 -20.23 32.64 -6.96
N ILE A 252 -19.96 31.58 -6.16
CA ILE A 252 -18.96 30.55 -6.52
C ILE A 252 -19.36 29.81 -7.82
N LEU A 253 -20.65 29.57 -8.02
CA LEU A 253 -21.17 28.89 -9.21
C LEU A 253 -20.95 29.71 -10.49
N LYS A 254 -21.17 31.03 -10.43
CA LYS A 254 -20.87 31.94 -11.55
C LYS A 254 -19.37 31.95 -11.88
N GLU A 255 -18.52 32.02 -10.86
CA GLU A 255 -17.07 31.93 -11.04
C GLU A 255 -16.67 30.60 -11.67
N TYR A 256 -17.25 29.49 -11.20
CA TYR A 256 -17.00 28.15 -11.76
C TYR A 256 -17.36 28.06 -13.23
N ILE A 257 -18.50 28.61 -13.65
CA ILE A 257 -18.91 28.66 -15.06
C ILE A 257 -17.91 29.45 -15.90
N ILE A 258 -17.43 30.59 -15.42
CA ILE A 258 -16.41 31.39 -16.10
C ILE A 258 -15.12 30.59 -16.31
N LEU A 259 -14.66 29.88 -15.27
CA LEU A 259 -13.47 29.06 -15.32
C LEU A 259 -13.62 27.88 -16.29
N LEU A 260 -14.78 27.21 -16.30
CA LEU A 260 -15.07 26.12 -17.23
C LEU A 260 -15.08 26.62 -18.69
N SER A 261 -15.70 27.80 -18.92
CA SER A 261 -15.73 28.39 -20.25
C SER A 261 -14.34 28.82 -20.75
N ALA A 262 -13.52 29.35 -19.85
CA ALA A 262 -12.12 29.66 -20.15
C ALA A 262 -11.29 28.39 -20.44
N TYR A 263 -11.55 27.30 -19.75
CA TYR A 263 -10.90 26.00 -19.99
C TYR A 263 -11.33 25.43 -21.36
N GLU A 264 -12.62 25.50 -21.69
CA GLU A 264 -13.12 25.09 -23.02
C GLU A 264 -12.46 25.89 -24.16
N GLY A 265 -12.25 27.20 -23.95
CA GLY A 265 -11.62 28.09 -24.90
C GLY A 265 -10.14 27.79 -25.21
N GLN A 266 -9.48 26.92 -24.45
CA GLN A 266 -8.10 26.49 -24.68
C GLN A 266 -7.95 25.42 -25.78
N GLY A 267 -9.04 25.05 -26.46
CA GLY A 267 -8.99 24.09 -27.59
C GLY A 267 -8.89 22.64 -27.15
N ILE A 268 -9.47 22.30 -25.97
CA ILE A 268 -9.56 20.93 -25.48
C ILE A 268 -10.41 20.05 -26.44
N GLU A 269 -10.02 18.79 -26.58
CA GLU A 269 -10.68 17.82 -27.45
C GLU A 269 -11.05 16.52 -26.71
N GLY A 270 -11.86 15.68 -27.36
CA GLY A 270 -12.16 14.33 -26.86
C GLY A 270 -12.86 14.31 -25.51
N THR A 271 -12.38 13.46 -24.62
CA THR A 271 -12.95 13.22 -23.28
C THR A 271 -12.94 14.46 -22.37
N GLU A 272 -11.98 15.33 -22.51
CA GLU A 272 -11.89 16.59 -21.74
C GLU A 272 -13.01 17.56 -22.13
N LYS A 273 -13.29 17.68 -23.41
CA LYS A 273 -14.40 18.49 -23.92
C LYS A 273 -15.74 17.96 -23.47
N GLU A 274 -15.93 16.64 -23.54
CA GLU A 274 -17.17 16.01 -23.05
C GLU A 274 -17.38 16.24 -21.55
N TRP A 275 -16.30 16.13 -20.77
CA TRP A 275 -16.36 16.37 -19.34
C TRP A 275 -16.71 17.85 -19.06
N THR A 276 -16.04 18.80 -19.72
CA THR A 276 -16.28 20.23 -19.55
C THR A 276 -17.73 20.59 -19.89
N ASN A 277 -18.27 20.08 -21.01
CA ASN A 277 -19.66 20.31 -21.39
C ASN A 277 -20.65 19.75 -20.35
N LYS A 278 -20.38 18.57 -19.79
CA LYS A 278 -21.19 18.00 -18.70
C LYS A 278 -21.15 18.88 -17.44
N GLU A 279 -19.98 19.38 -17.08
CA GLU A 279 -19.82 20.26 -15.91
C GLU A 279 -20.51 21.61 -16.11
N ILE A 280 -20.40 22.23 -17.29
CA ILE A 280 -21.15 23.47 -17.63
C ILE A 280 -22.66 23.21 -17.55
N GLY A 281 -23.14 22.09 -18.11
CA GLY A 281 -24.54 21.69 -18.03
C GLY A 281 -25.02 21.53 -16.59
N TRP A 282 -24.24 20.84 -15.75
CA TRP A 282 -24.53 20.69 -14.33
C TRP A 282 -24.57 22.06 -13.61
N ALA A 283 -23.59 22.92 -13.87
CA ALA A 283 -23.49 24.22 -13.23
C ALA A 283 -24.69 25.12 -13.57
N ASN A 284 -25.11 25.17 -14.83
CA ASN A 284 -26.29 25.92 -15.25
C ASN A 284 -27.58 25.37 -14.62
N GLN A 285 -27.76 24.04 -14.56
CA GLN A 285 -28.90 23.43 -13.88
C GLN A 285 -28.94 23.78 -12.38
N MET A 286 -27.80 23.83 -11.73
CA MET A 286 -27.70 24.22 -10.32
C MET A 286 -28.07 25.71 -10.16
N LEU A 287 -27.62 26.58 -11.06
CA LEU A 287 -27.96 28.01 -11.02
C LEU A 287 -29.47 28.22 -11.18
N ASP A 288 -30.10 27.54 -12.13
CA ASP A 288 -31.55 27.59 -12.33
C ASP A 288 -32.31 27.08 -11.09
N ARG A 289 -31.80 26.03 -10.45
CA ARG A 289 -32.44 25.46 -9.25
C ARG A 289 -32.38 26.43 -8.08
N ILE A 290 -31.23 27.10 -7.87
CA ILE A 290 -31.05 28.08 -6.79
C ILE A 290 -31.93 29.30 -7.01
N SER A 291 -32.08 29.76 -8.26
CA SER A 291 -32.90 30.95 -8.60
C SER A 291 -34.41 30.74 -8.45
N ARG A 292 -34.88 29.50 -8.31
CA ARG A 292 -36.30 29.16 -8.09
C ARG A 292 -36.70 28.99 -6.64
N ILE A 293 -35.73 29.01 -5.72
CA ILE A 293 -35.92 28.90 -4.26
C ILE A 293 -35.93 30.28 -3.65
#